data_0dacce712b03ef8f60bce0f8f3279ec8
#
_entry.id   0dacce712b03ef8f60bce0f8f3279ec8
#
_cell.length_a   1.000
_cell.length_b   1.000
_cell.length_c   1.000
_cell.angle_alpha   90.00
_cell.angle_beta   90.00
_cell.angle_gamma   90.00
#
_symmetry.space_group_name_H-M   'P 1'
#
loop_
_entity.id
_entity.type
_entity.pdbx_description
1 polymer ?
#
loop_
_entity_poly.entity_id
_entity_poly.type
_entity_poly.pdbx_seq_one_letter_code
_entity_poly.pdbx_strand_id
1 'polypeptide(L)'
;MGVIFKNSEFINEQDLVIKSSNRAFNYGDGFFETIKIIDTKPFNFPTHYARFSLACEVLKLKNEESLGSLLSIINNLINQNNLINGSVKIHVSREEGGKYQPKSNGCEMMINAYSGFGFEQNIPVSLCVFSDEVKTMGRLSNIKSVNAAVSVLGAIHAKELGFENAILRNAKGNYIEATNSSLFIIKDNIIYTPPLSDGCIDGTMRAWVLNNDKVIEKSLSLADIKQSDEVFITNALTGI
;
A
#
# COMPACT_ATOMS: atom_id res chain seq x y z
N MET A 1 -23.40 -1.16 10.13
CA MET A 1 -22.43 -0.26 10.78
C MET A 1 -21.33 -1.12 11.36
N GLY A 2 -20.08 -0.79 11.06
CA GLY A 2 -18.95 -1.62 11.44
C GLY A 2 -18.32 -1.18 12.76
N VAL A 3 -17.62 -2.12 13.40
CA VAL A 3 -16.71 -1.83 14.50
C VAL A 3 -15.34 -1.51 13.91
N ILE A 4 -14.67 -0.51 14.46
CA ILE A 4 -13.28 -0.16 14.15
C ILE A 4 -12.43 -0.22 15.41
N PHE A 5 -11.12 -0.39 15.25
CA PHE A 5 -10.16 -0.21 16.33
C PHE A 5 -9.54 1.18 16.25
N LYS A 6 -9.47 1.90 17.36
CA LYS A 6 -8.80 3.18 17.48
C LYS A 6 -7.95 3.22 18.74
N ASN A 7 -6.64 3.34 18.56
CA ASN A 7 -5.62 3.33 19.61
C ASN A 7 -5.69 2.06 20.50
N SER A 8 -6.47 2.00 21.52
CA SER A 8 -6.57 0.83 22.40
C SER A 8 -7.99 0.30 22.55
N GLU A 9 -8.95 0.83 21.78
CA GLU A 9 -10.37 0.58 21.95
C GLU A 9 -11.05 0.15 20.65
N PHE A 10 -12.06 -0.73 20.77
CA PHE A 10 -13.00 -1.01 19.71
C PHE A 10 -14.22 -0.11 19.88
N ILE A 11 -14.54 0.66 18.84
CA ILE A 11 -15.67 1.61 18.84
C ILE A 11 -16.54 1.40 17.60
N ASN A 12 -17.79 1.90 17.61
CA ASN A 12 -18.57 1.94 16.38
C ASN A 12 -17.98 2.96 15.42
N GLU A 13 -17.97 2.66 14.13
CA GLU A 13 -17.42 3.55 13.10
C GLU A 13 -18.08 4.95 13.10
N GLN A 14 -19.38 5.02 13.40
CA GLN A 14 -20.11 6.28 13.51
C GLN A 14 -19.62 7.19 14.66
N ASP A 15 -18.97 6.63 15.68
CA ASP A 15 -18.45 7.36 16.83
C ASP A 15 -17.00 7.83 16.61
N LEU A 16 -16.44 7.54 15.43
CA LEU A 16 -15.10 7.97 15.06
C LEU A 16 -15.01 9.49 14.97
N VAL A 17 -14.11 10.05 15.76
CA VAL A 17 -13.73 11.47 15.67
C VAL A 17 -12.27 11.57 15.28
N ILE A 18 -12.00 12.25 14.16
CA ILE A 18 -10.65 12.66 13.75
C ILE A 18 -10.53 14.17 14.01
N LYS A 19 -9.60 14.55 14.85
CA LYS A 19 -9.40 15.96 15.19
C LYS A 19 -8.73 16.71 14.03
N SER A 20 -9.02 18.00 13.92
CA SER A 20 -8.37 18.90 12.95
C SER A 20 -6.84 19.02 13.15
N SER A 21 -6.34 18.69 14.34
CA SER A 21 -4.92 18.63 14.69
C SER A 21 -4.21 17.34 14.27
N ASN A 22 -4.93 16.34 13.70
CA ASN A 22 -4.33 15.10 13.24
C ASN A 22 -3.23 15.37 12.21
N ARG A 23 -2.06 14.75 12.42
CA ARG A 23 -0.85 15.05 11.65
C ARG A 23 -0.85 14.41 10.27
N ALA A 24 -1.50 13.26 10.09
CA ALA A 24 -1.68 12.69 8.75
C ALA A 24 -2.54 13.62 7.88
N PHE A 25 -3.59 14.22 8.45
CA PHE A 25 -4.45 15.18 7.77
C PHE A 25 -3.71 16.48 7.41
N ASN A 26 -2.90 17.03 8.34
CA ASN A 26 -2.24 18.32 8.13
C ASN A 26 -0.92 18.25 7.36
N TYR A 27 -0.16 17.15 7.48
CA TYR A 27 1.22 17.05 7.00
C TYR A 27 1.51 15.77 6.19
N GLY A 28 0.54 14.88 6.06
CA GLY A 28 0.81 13.56 5.51
C GLY A 28 1.76 12.73 6.38
N ASP A 29 1.85 13.01 7.71
CA ASP A 29 2.77 12.38 8.64
C ASP A 29 2.21 11.06 9.15
N GLY A 30 2.25 10.06 8.27
CA GLY A 30 1.71 8.73 8.53
C GLY A 30 1.82 7.79 7.33
N PHE A 31 1.35 6.58 7.53
CA PHE A 31 1.32 5.53 6.52
C PHE A 31 0.09 4.64 6.70
N PHE A 32 -0.14 3.73 5.76
CA PHE A 32 -1.23 2.77 5.88
C PHE A 32 -0.86 1.39 5.33
N GLU A 33 -1.51 0.37 5.85
CA GLU A 33 -1.50 -0.99 5.32
C GLU A 33 -2.90 -1.39 4.88
N THR A 34 -2.98 -2.25 3.87
CA THR A 34 -4.25 -2.85 3.44
C THR A 34 -4.01 -4.34 3.27
N ILE A 35 -4.66 -5.13 4.10
CA ILE A 35 -4.44 -6.56 4.24
C ILE A 35 -5.68 -7.29 3.76
N LYS A 36 -5.53 -8.20 2.82
CA LYS A 36 -6.61 -9.08 2.35
C LYS A 36 -7.02 -10.05 3.45
N ILE A 37 -8.32 -10.24 3.62
CA ILE A 37 -8.90 -11.26 4.49
C ILE A 37 -9.53 -12.34 3.63
N ILE A 38 -9.14 -13.57 3.86
CA ILE A 38 -9.66 -14.77 3.18
C ILE A 38 -10.01 -15.79 4.25
N ASP A 39 -11.24 -16.27 4.24
CA ASP A 39 -11.74 -17.25 5.22
C ASP A 39 -11.38 -16.85 6.66
N THR A 40 -11.71 -15.61 7.02
CA THR A 40 -11.46 -14.99 8.33
C THR A 40 -9.98 -14.79 8.70
N LYS A 41 -9.03 -15.02 7.77
CA LYS A 41 -7.59 -14.94 8.04
C LYS A 41 -6.92 -13.83 7.25
N PRO A 42 -6.04 -13.03 7.87
CA PRO A 42 -5.23 -12.05 7.16
C PRO A 42 -4.18 -12.75 6.30
N PHE A 43 -4.26 -12.52 4.98
CA PHE A 43 -3.34 -13.10 4.01
C PHE A 43 -1.98 -12.41 4.07
N ASN A 44 -0.90 -13.21 4.06
CA ASN A 44 0.50 -12.75 4.05
C ASN A 44 0.85 -11.71 5.14
N PHE A 45 0.25 -11.86 6.31
CA PHE A 45 0.37 -10.90 7.41
C PHE A 45 1.83 -10.63 7.84
N PRO A 46 2.75 -11.62 7.91
CA PRO A 46 4.14 -11.35 8.27
C PRO A 46 4.84 -10.34 7.35
N THR A 47 4.58 -10.39 6.03
CA THR A 47 5.13 -9.43 5.07
C THR A 47 4.54 -8.04 5.25
N HIS A 48 3.23 -7.94 5.54
CA HIS A 48 2.59 -6.68 5.90
C HIS A 48 3.18 -6.08 7.17
N TYR A 49 3.41 -6.91 8.20
CA TYR A 49 4.01 -6.45 9.45
C TYR A 49 5.47 -5.99 9.26
N ALA A 50 6.25 -6.67 8.41
CA ALA A 50 7.61 -6.23 8.08
C ALA A 50 7.60 -4.82 7.44
N ARG A 51 6.71 -4.57 6.47
CA ARG A 51 6.56 -3.25 5.84
C ARG A 51 5.99 -2.20 6.81
N PHE A 52 5.06 -2.56 7.67
CA PHE A 52 4.58 -1.72 8.76
C PHE A 52 5.73 -1.28 9.68
N SER A 53 6.59 -2.21 10.10
CA SER A 53 7.76 -1.93 10.95
C SER A 53 8.78 -1.05 10.25
N LEU A 54 9.04 -1.30 8.96
CA LEU A 54 9.90 -0.45 8.13
C LEU A 54 9.34 0.98 8.04
N ALA A 55 8.02 1.14 7.86
CA ALA A 55 7.39 2.46 7.80
C ALA A 55 7.53 3.21 9.13
N CYS A 56 7.37 2.52 10.27
CA CYS A 56 7.63 3.11 11.59
C CYS A 56 9.09 3.56 11.73
N GLU A 57 10.06 2.74 11.30
CA GLU A 57 11.49 3.11 11.32
C GLU A 57 11.77 4.33 10.45
N VAL A 58 11.31 4.33 9.19
CA VAL A 58 11.56 5.41 8.22
C VAL A 58 10.98 6.73 8.71
N LEU A 59 9.77 6.71 9.28
CA LEU A 59 9.10 7.89 9.83
C LEU A 59 9.53 8.20 11.27
N LYS A 60 10.40 7.39 11.88
CA LYS A 60 10.82 7.51 13.28
C LYS A 60 9.64 7.50 14.26
N LEU A 61 8.63 6.68 13.99
CA LEU A 61 7.49 6.46 14.87
C LEU A 61 7.85 5.39 15.91
N LYS A 62 7.46 5.64 17.16
CA LYS A 62 7.53 4.64 18.22
C LYS A 62 6.28 3.78 18.16
N ASN A 63 6.42 2.57 17.65
CA ASN A 63 5.37 1.57 17.64
C ASN A 63 5.60 0.59 18.80
N GLU A 64 4.55 0.33 19.57
CA GLU A 64 4.56 -0.60 20.70
C GLU A 64 3.96 -1.98 20.33
N GLU A 65 3.32 -2.07 19.14
CA GLU A 65 2.67 -3.30 18.71
C GLU A 65 3.66 -4.31 18.15
N SER A 66 3.73 -5.48 18.77
CA SER A 66 4.40 -6.64 18.22
C SER A 66 3.57 -7.28 17.09
N LEU A 67 4.18 -8.16 16.30
CA LEU A 67 3.46 -8.96 15.30
C LEU A 67 2.27 -9.70 15.93
N GLY A 68 2.47 -10.30 17.10
CA GLY A 68 1.42 -11.06 17.78
C GLY A 68 0.29 -10.18 18.32
N SER A 69 0.60 -9.02 18.91
CA SER A 69 -0.42 -8.10 19.42
C SER A 69 -1.24 -7.50 18.27
N LEU A 70 -0.61 -7.04 17.20
CA LEU A 70 -1.31 -6.49 16.04
C LEU A 70 -2.20 -7.55 15.37
N LEU A 71 -1.71 -8.80 15.24
CA LEU A 71 -2.51 -9.91 14.72
C LEU A 71 -3.73 -10.19 15.60
N SER A 72 -3.59 -10.15 16.93
CA SER A 72 -4.69 -10.33 17.87
C SER A 72 -5.76 -9.24 17.72
N ILE A 73 -5.35 -7.98 17.58
CA ILE A 73 -6.26 -6.85 17.32
C ILE A 73 -7.04 -7.07 16.01
N ILE A 74 -6.35 -7.44 14.94
CA ILE A 74 -6.96 -7.70 13.63
C ILE A 74 -7.96 -8.85 13.72
N ASN A 75 -7.61 -9.97 14.37
CA ASN A 75 -8.52 -11.11 14.51
C ASN A 75 -9.77 -10.75 15.33
N ASN A 76 -9.62 -9.96 16.40
CA ASN A 76 -10.76 -9.45 17.16
C ASN A 76 -11.66 -8.56 16.29
N LEU A 77 -11.07 -7.68 15.47
CA LEU A 77 -11.82 -6.81 14.56
C LEU A 77 -12.60 -7.62 13.51
N ILE A 78 -11.96 -8.66 12.93
CA ILE A 78 -12.58 -9.59 12.00
C ILE A 78 -13.80 -10.27 12.64
N ASN A 79 -13.64 -10.77 13.86
CA ASN A 79 -14.72 -11.44 14.60
C ASN A 79 -15.88 -10.51 14.92
N GLN A 80 -15.60 -9.29 15.42
CA GLN A 80 -16.66 -8.32 15.77
C GLN A 80 -17.45 -7.83 14.54
N ASN A 81 -16.81 -7.82 13.35
CA ASN A 81 -17.48 -7.46 12.09
C ASN A 81 -18.03 -8.66 11.31
N ASN A 82 -17.92 -9.89 11.83
CA ASN A 82 -18.29 -11.12 11.11
C ASN A 82 -17.68 -11.19 9.71
N LEU A 83 -16.42 -10.75 9.56
CA LEU A 83 -15.74 -10.63 8.28
C LEU A 83 -15.20 -11.98 7.84
N ILE A 84 -15.76 -12.56 6.77
CA ILE A 84 -15.27 -13.80 6.17
C ILE A 84 -14.23 -13.48 5.10
N ASN A 85 -14.62 -12.68 4.11
CA ASN A 85 -13.74 -12.21 3.03
C ASN A 85 -13.80 -10.69 2.91
N GLY A 86 -12.68 -10.07 2.55
CA GLY A 86 -12.62 -8.63 2.42
C GLY A 86 -11.23 -8.06 2.68
N SER A 87 -11.16 -6.98 3.43
CA SER A 87 -9.89 -6.38 3.79
C SER A 87 -9.93 -5.68 5.14
N VAL A 88 -8.76 -5.57 5.74
CA VAL A 88 -8.50 -4.72 6.90
C VAL A 88 -7.53 -3.61 6.47
N LYS A 89 -7.85 -2.37 6.81
CA LYS A 89 -6.99 -1.22 6.55
C LYS A 89 -6.51 -0.61 7.85
N ILE A 90 -5.19 -0.58 8.03
CA ILE A 90 -4.51 0.02 9.18
C ILE A 90 -4.04 1.40 8.75
N HIS A 91 -4.44 2.44 9.47
CA HIS A 91 -3.91 3.78 9.35
C HIS A 91 -3.05 4.08 10.57
N VAL A 92 -1.86 4.60 10.35
CA VAL A 92 -0.96 5.04 11.41
C VAL A 92 -0.57 6.48 11.14
N SER A 93 -0.77 7.34 12.11
CA SER A 93 -0.28 8.72 12.09
C SER A 93 0.56 8.99 13.33
N ARG A 94 1.48 9.94 13.25
CA ARG A 94 2.15 10.45 14.45
C ARG A 94 1.13 11.11 15.36
N GLU A 95 1.33 11.01 16.67
CA GLU A 95 0.56 11.73 17.70
C GLU A 95 0.51 13.23 17.43
N GLU A 96 -0.59 13.84 17.88
CA GLU A 96 -0.86 15.24 17.70
C GLU A 96 0.18 16.16 18.37
N GLY A 97 0.29 17.35 17.84
CA GLY A 97 1.07 18.45 18.42
C GLY A 97 2.34 18.79 17.66
N GLY A 98 2.75 20.03 17.84
CA GLY A 98 3.84 20.66 17.10
C GLY A 98 3.41 21.06 15.68
N LYS A 99 4.36 21.65 14.95
CA LYS A 99 4.25 21.95 13.51
C LYS A 99 5.08 20.93 12.75
N TYR A 100 6.05 21.34 11.92
CA TYR A 100 6.99 20.41 11.28
C TYR A 100 7.84 19.64 12.30
N GLN A 101 8.19 20.27 13.41
CA GLN A 101 8.79 19.57 14.54
C GLN A 101 7.67 19.01 15.43
N PRO A 102 7.50 17.67 15.49
CA PRO A 102 6.49 17.06 16.35
C PRO A 102 6.87 17.17 17.82
N LYS A 103 5.88 17.12 18.69
CA LYS A 103 6.09 17.06 20.15
C LYS A 103 6.41 15.66 20.66
N SER A 104 5.97 14.65 19.94
CA SER A 104 6.15 13.23 20.26
C SER A 104 6.48 12.44 19.01
N ASN A 105 7.11 11.28 19.18
CA ASN A 105 7.25 10.26 18.15
C ASN A 105 6.30 9.07 18.36
N GLY A 106 5.39 9.14 19.32
CA GLY A 106 4.30 8.18 19.47
C GLY A 106 3.40 8.17 18.24
N CYS A 107 2.61 7.11 18.09
CA CYS A 107 1.70 6.99 16.96
C CYS A 107 0.27 6.72 17.44
N GLU A 108 -0.69 7.22 16.66
CA GLU A 108 -2.09 6.86 16.71
C GLU A 108 -2.38 5.83 15.63
N MET A 109 -3.13 4.80 15.98
CA MET A 109 -3.51 3.74 15.05
C MET A 109 -5.03 3.62 14.95
N MET A 110 -5.52 3.50 13.73
CA MET A 110 -6.91 3.21 13.42
C MET A 110 -6.98 2.05 12.44
N ILE A 111 -7.85 1.07 12.72
CA ILE A 111 -8.02 -0.11 11.87
C ILE A 111 -9.49 -0.25 11.51
N ASN A 112 -9.77 -0.29 10.20
CA ASN A 112 -11.09 -0.49 9.64
C ASN A 112 -11.19 -1.87 8.98
N ALA A 113 -12.38 -2.47 9.00
CA ALA A 113 -12.70 -3.71 8.30
C ALA A 113 -13.71 -3.43 7.16
N TYR A 114 -13.47 -4.02 6.01
CA TYR A 114 -14.32 -3.86 4.82
C TYR A 114 -14.68 -5.24 4.27
N SER A 115 -15.97 -5.51 4.10
CA SER A 115 -16.44 -6.71 3.41
C SER A 115 -16.05 -6.66 1.92
N GLY A 116 -15.81 -7.83 1.34
CA GLY A 116 -15.42 -7.96 -0.05
C GLY A 116 -15.38 -9.41 -0.50
N PHE A 117 -14.69 -9.67 -1.61
CA PHE A 117 -14.58 -10.99 -2.20
C PHE A 117 -13.18 -11.58 -1.97
N GLY A 118 -12.98 -12.84 -2.35
CA GLY A 118 -11.68 -13.49 -2.46
C GLY A 118 -10.78 -12.84 -3.53
N PHE A 119 -9.68 -13.49 -3.89
CA PHE A 119 -8.90 -13.08 -5.06
C PHE A 119 -9.67 -13.43 -6.34
N GLU A 120 -9.68 -12.49 -7.28
CA GLU A 120 -10.13 -12.70 -8.64
C GLU A 120 -8.89 -12.89 -9.50
N GLN A 121 -8.89 -13.95 -10.33
CA GLN A 121 -7.72 -14.31 -11.14
C GLN A 121 -7.90 -13.87 -12.59
N ASN A 122 -6.78 -13.51 -13.24
CA ASN A 122 -6.72 -13.26 -14.70
C ASN A 122 -7.70 -12.20 -15.20
N ILE A 123 -7.92 -11.12 -14.45
CA ILE A 123 -8.71 -9.99 -14.94
C ILE A 123 -7.79 -9.08 -15.75
N PRO A 124 -8.02 -8.96 -17.09
CA PRO A 124 -7.27 -8.02 -17.90
C PRO A 124 -7.49 -6.59 -17.39
N VAL A 125 -6.40 -5.82 -17.32
CA VAL A 125 -6.41 -4.43 -16.89
C VAL A 125 -5.79 -3.56 -17.98
N SER A 126 -6.49 -2.52 -18.40
CA SER A 126 -5.96 -1.54 -19.33
C SER A 126 -5.09 -0.51 -18.64
N LEU A 127 -3.88 -0.28 -19.17
CA LEU A 127 -2.88 0.60 -18.57
C LEU A 127 -2.52 1.75 -19.52
N CYS A 128 -2.48 2.98 -19.02
CA CYS A 128 -1.84 4.11 -19.68
C CYS A 128 -0.55 4.52 -18.93
N VAL A 129 0.14 5.50 -19.47
CA VAL A 129 1.34 6.10 -18.85
C VAL A 129 0.96 7.48 -18.30
N PHE A 130 1.31 7.76 -17.05
CA PHE A 130 1.21 9.08 -16.45
C PHE A 130 2.58 9.74 -16.37
N SER A 131 2.73 10.88 -17.01
CA SER A 131 4.02 11.57 -17.16
C SER A 131 4.04 13.00 -16.63
N ASP A 132 2.91 13.53 -16.17
CA ASP A 132 2.79 14.93 -15.75
C ASP A 132 3.50 15.17 -14.42
N GLU A 133 3.52 14.15 -13.55
CA GLU A 133 4.21 14.19 -12.29
C GLU A 133 5.16 12.98 -12.14
N VAL A 134 6.12 13.10 -11.24
CA VAL A 134 7.08 12.04 -10.95
C VAL A 134 7.06 11.66 -9.48
N LYS A 135 7.25 10.38 -9.19
CA LYS A 135 7.49 9.93 -7.83
C LYS A 135 8.92 10.20 -7.40
N THR A 136 9.08 10.62 -6.16
CA THR A 136 10.39 10.78 -5.54
C THR A 136 11.08 9.44 -5.38
N MET A 137 12.41 9.47 -5.23
CA MET A 137 13.24 8.30 -4.94
C MET A 137 13.76 8.41 -3.51
N GLY A 138 13.97 7.29 -2.85
CA GLY A 138 14.51 7.22 -1.50
C GLY A 138 13.61 6.43 -0.55
N ARG A 139 14.01 6.33 0.72
CA ARG A 139 13.33 5.48 1.71
C ARG A 139 11.85 5.82 1.92
N LEU A 140 11.45 7.08 1.78
CA LEU A 140 10.04 7.49 1.89
C LEU A 140 9.17 6.96 0.75
N SER A 141 9.74 6.70 -0.43
CA SER A 141 8.97 6.15 -1.56
C SER A 141 8.70 4.65 -1.44
N ASN A 142 9.51 3.92 -0.65
CA ASN A 142 9.35 2.48 -0.48
C ASN A 142 8.28 2.11 0.56
N ILE A 143 7.86 3.06 1.41
CA ILE A 143 6.77 2.85 2.36
C ILE A 143 5.42 3.27 1.75
N LYS A 144 4.33 2.69 2.29
CA LYS A 144 2.97 3.02 1.86
C LYS A 144 2.45 4.27 2.60
N SER A 145 3.14 5.41 2.37
CA SER A 145 2.82 6.70 2.99
C SER A 145 1.43 7.21 2.59
N VAL A 146 0.79 8.00 3.45
CA VAL A 146 -0.45 8.74 3.13
C VAL A 146 -0.23 9.87 2.11
N ASN A 147 1.02 10.21 1.77
CA ASN A 147 1.36 11.14 0.69
C ASN A 147 1.20 10.47 -0.68
N ALA A 148 -0.03 10.27 -1.11
CA ALA A 148 -0.38 9.54 -2.32
C ALA A 148 -0.83 10.42 -3.49
N ALA A 149 -0.55 11.73 -3.47
CA ALA A 149 -1.06 12.69 -4.46
C ALA A 149 -0.70 12.29 -5.91
N VAL A 150 0.54 11.88 -6.17
CA VAL A 150 0.96 11.45 -7.52
C VAL A 150 0.16 10.23 -8.00
N SER A 151 -0.09 9.26 -7.11
CA SER A 151 -0.90 8.09 -7.43
C SER A 151 -2.37 8.45 -7.69
N VAL A 152 -2.92 9.41 -6.93
CA VAL A 152 -4.29 9.92 -7.14
C VAL A 152 -4.40 10.63 -8.49
N LEU A 153 -3.45 11.52 -8.81
CA LEU A 153 -3.42 12.22 -10.10
C LEU A 153 -3.29 11.24 -11.28
N GLY A 154 -2.42 10.23 -11.15
CA GLY A 154 -2.30 9.17 -12.15
C GLY A 154 -3.59 8.36 -12.34
N ALA A 155 -4.33 8.09 -11.27
CA ALA A 155 -5.62 7.39 -11.35
C ALA A 155 -6.70 8.27 -12.01
N ILE A 156 -6.71 9.58 -11.74
CA ILE A 156 -7.60 10.54 -12.42
C ILE A 156 -7.28 10.58 -13.92
N HIS A 157 -6.02 10.73 -14.29
CA HIS A 157 -5.55 10.73 -15.67
C HIS A 157 -5.96 9.44 -16.43
N ALA A 158 -5.76 8.26 -15.81
CA ALA A 158 -6.21 7.00 -16.40
C ALA A 158 -7.71 7.02 -16.68
N LYS A 159 -8.53 7.42 -15.72
CA LYS A 159 -9.97 7.50 -15.86
C LYS A 159 -10.39 8.47 -16.96
N GLU A 160 -9.78 9.64 -17.09
CA GLU A 160 -10.05 10.63 -18.13
C GLU A 160 -9.77 10.10 -19.54
N LEU A 161 -8.76 9.23 -19.67
CA LEU A 161 -8.39 8.58 -20.93
C LEU A 161 -9.13 7.25 -21.18
N GLY A 162 -10.00 6.80 -20.26
CA GLY A 162 -10.75 5.55 -20.39
C GLY A 162 -9.93 4.30 -20.05
N PHE A 163 -8.82 4.43 -19.30
CA PHE A 163 -8.01 3.32 -18.80
C PHE A 163 -8.35 3.02 -17.34
N GLU A 164 -8.06 1.81 -16.90
CA GLU A 164 -8.33 1.37 -15.52
C GLU A 164 -7.23 1.76 -14.55
N ASN A 165 -5.97 1.88 -15.04
CA ASN A 165 -4.85 2.26 -14.19
C ASN A 165 -3.77 3.01 -15.01
N ALA A 166 -2.85 3.68 -14.32
CA ALA A 166 -1.72 4.35 -14.95
C ALA A 166 -0.39 3.88 -14.35
N ILE A 167 0.61 3.75 -15.22
CA ILE A 167 1.99 3.46 -14.83
C ILE A 167 2.69 4.77 -14.52
N LEU A 168 3.30 4.84 -13.34
CA LEU A 168 4.01 6.00 -12.80
C LEU A 168 5.51 5.89 -13.06
N ARG A 169 6.18 7.03 -13.20
CA ARG A 169 7.63 7.11 -13.38
C ARG A 169 8.33 7.88 -12.27
N ASN A 170 9.61 7.65 -12.13
CA ASN A 170 10.49 8.44 -11.28
C ASN A 170 11.15 9.61 -12.04
N ALA A 171 11.90 10.45 -11.33
CA ALA A 171 12.60 11.60 -11.90
C ALA A 171 13.71 11.24 -12.92
N LYS A 172 14.16 9.98 -12.95
CA LYS A 172 15.11 9.47 -13.96
C LYS A 172 14.41 8.99 -15.25
N GLY A 173 13.07 8.99 -15.27
CA GLY A 173 12.28 8.50 -16.39
C GLY A 173 12.03 7.00 -16.39
N ASN A 174 12.43 6.28 -15.34
CA ASN A 174 12.13 4.86 -15.19
C ASN A 174 10.69 4.67 -14.70
N TYR A 175 9.99 3.70 -15.26
CA TYR A 175 8.65 3.30 -14.85
C TYR A 175 8.73 2.33 -13.67
N ILE A 176 8.03 2.65 -12.59
CA ILE A 176 8.33 2.05 -11.29
C ILE A 176 7.18 1.26 -10.67
N GLU A 177 5.95 1.67 -10.88
CA GLU A 177 4.75 1.02 -10.35
C GLU A 177 3.50 1.55 -11.06
N ALA A 178 2.34 0.93 -10.86
CA ALA A 178 1.05 1.52 -11.21
C ALA A 178 0.49 2.31 -10.00
N THR A 179 -0.64 3.00 -10.16
CA THR A 179 -1.16 3.93 -9.14
C THR A 179 -1.43 3.26 -7.78
N ASN A 180 -1.75 1.97 -7.78
CA ASN A 180 -2.06 1.19 -6.57
C ASN A 180 -1.44 -0.22 -6.57
N SER A 181 -0.53 -0.52 -7.50
CA SER A 181 -0.01 -1.87 -7.74
C SER A 181 1.47 -1.85 -8.13
N SER A 182 2.19 -2.91 -7.81
CA SER A 182 3.56 -3.13 -8.29
C SER A 182 3.53 -3.53 -9.76
N LEU A 183 4.53 -3.09 -10.53
CA LEU A 183 4.66 -3.33 -11.96
C LEU A 183 5.61 -4.48 -12.25
N PHE A 184 5.20 -5.35 -13.16
CA PHE A 184 6.01 -6.43 -13.71
C PHE A 184 5.87 -6.47 -15.23
N ILE A 185 6.93 -6.91 -15.90
CA ILE A 185 6.88 -7.28 -17.32
C ILE A 185 7.45 -8.69 -17.51
N ILE A 186 6.96 -9.39 -18.53
CA ILE A 186 7.54 -10.65 -19.00
C ILE A 186 8.17 -10.38 -20.36
N LYS A 187 9.41 -10.82 -20.55
CA LYS A 187 10.10 -10.81 -21.82
C LYS A 187 10.96 -12.05 -21.95
N ASP A 188 10.83 -12.77 -23.07
CA ASP A 188 11.58 -13.99 -23.34
C ASP A 188 11.48 -15.02 -22.18
N ASN A 189 10.27 -15.19 -21.61
CA ASN A 189 9.96 -16.03 -20.44
C ASN A 189 10.70 -15.62 -19.15
N ILE A 190 11.20 -14.41 -19.04
CA ILE A 190 11.82 -13.86 -17.84
C ILE A 190 10.95 -12.75 -17.27
N ILE A 191 10.69 -12.82 -15.98
CA ILE A 191 9.93 -11.79 -15.24
C ILE A 191 10.89 -10.70 -14.77
N TYR A 192 10.52 -9.44 -15.03
CA TYR A 192 11.26 -8.27 -14.55
C TYR A 192 10.35 -7.36 -13.73
N THR A 193 10.91 -6.70 -12.72
CA THR A 193 10.25 -5.67 -11.92
C THR A 193 11.24 -4.56 -11.58
N PRO A 194 10.80 -3.31 -11.38
CA PRO A 194 11.67 -2.23 -10.94
C PRO A 194 12.28 -2.51 -9.56
N PRO A 195 13.57 -2.17 -9.33
CA PRO A 195 14.20 -2.27 -8.02
C PRO A 195 13.64 -1.18 -7.07
N LEU A 196 13.68 -1.44 -5.77
CA LEU A 196 13.26 -0.46 -4.75
C LEU A 196 14.07 0.85 -4.81
N SER A 197 15.31 0.80 -5.29
CA SER A 197 16.15 1.98 -5.52
C SER A 197 15.58 2.96 -6.55
N ASP A 198 14.68 2.51 -7.42
CA ASP A 198 13.98 3.37 -8.37
C ASP A 198 12.79 4.12 -7.75
N GLY A 199 12.39 3.78 -6.52
CA GLY A 199 11.39 4.51 -5.75
C GLY A 199 9.98 3.94 -5.82
N CYS A 200 9.79 2.70 -6.22
CA CYS A 200 8.50 2.00 -6.06
C CYS A 200 8.24 1.64 -4.58
N ILE A 201 6.97 1.47 -4.24
CA ILE A 201 6.58 0.93 -2.93
C ILE A 201 7.07 -0.53 -2.83
N ASP A 202 7.55 -0.94 -1.64
CA ASP A 202 7.86 -2.33 -1.34
C ASP A 202 6.56 -3.13 -1.18
N GLY A 203 6.00 -3.55 -2.30
CA GLY A 203 4.70 -4.22 -2.38
C GLY A 203 4.73 -5.61 -1.74
N THR A 204 3.74 -5.94 -0.90
CA THR A 204 3.66 -7.26 -0.24
C THR A 204 3.42 -8.40 -1.23
N MET A 205 2.65 -8.16 -2.31
CA MET A 205 2.53 -9.13 -3.41
C MET A 205 3.77 -9.12 -4.31
N ARG A 206 4.44 -7.97 -4.49
CA ARG A 206 5.76 -7.93 -5.13
C ARG A 206 6.75 -8.85 -4.41
N ALA A 207 6.85 -8.75 -3.10
CA ALA A 207 7.70 -9.61 -2.28
C ALA A 207 7.30 -11.09 -2.42
N TRP A 208 6.01 -11.39 -2.51
CA TRP A 208 5.53 -12.75 -2.73
C TRP A 208 6.00 -13.29 -4.08
N VAL A 209 5.86 -12.54 -5.17
CA VAL A 209 6.33 -12.95 -6.51
C VAL A 209 7.83 -13.17 -6.52
N LEU A 210 8.62 -12.23 -5.94
CA LEU A 210 10.07 -12.36 -5.83
C LEU A 210 10.54 -13.62 -5.08
N ASN A 211 9.74 -14.09 -4.12
CA ASN A 211 10.06 -15.27 -3.31
C ASN A 211 9.62 -16.60 -3.95
N ASN A 212 8.66 -16.57 -4.87
CA ASN A 212 8.08 -17.80 -5.45
C ASN A 212 8.45 -17.99 -6.91
N ASP A 213 8.90 -16.95 -7.62
CA ASP A 213 9.23 -16.98 -9.03
C ASP A 213 10.66 -16.45 -9.28
N LYS A 214 11.20 -16.81 -10.44
CA LYS A 214 12.49 -16.30 -10.90
C LYS A 214 12.31 -14.90 -11.50
N VAL A 215 12.53 -13.87 -10.72
CA VAL A 215 12.37 -12.47 -11.11
C VAL A 215 13.72 -11.75 -11.12
N ILE A 216 13.92 -10.89 -12.11
CA ILE A 216 15.08 -9.99 -12.20
C ILE A 216 14.65 -8.56 -11.89
N GLU A 217 15.27 -7.95 -10.89
CA GLU A 217 15.08 -6.54 -10.61
C GLU A 217 15.89 -5.70 -11.61
N LYS A 218 15.20 -4.86 -12.39
CA LYS A 218 15.79 -4.02 -13.44
C LYS A 218 14.99 -2.74 -13.56
N SER A 219 15.67 -1.59 -13.70
CA SER A 219 15.01 -0.34 -14.08
C SER A 219 14.32 -0.49 -15.44
N LEU A 220 13.04 -0.11 -15.52
CA LEU A 220 12.22 -0.29 -16.71
C LEU A 220 12.05 1.04 -17.46
N SER A 221 12.44 1.05 -18.73
CA SER A 221 12.15 2.14 -19.68
C SER A 221 10.78 1.93 -20.35
N LEU A 222 10.26 2.95 -21.03
CA LEU A 222 9.07 2.81 -21.87
C LEU A 222 9.27 1.80 -23.00
N ALA A 223 10.49 1.69 -23.52
CA ALA A 223 10.82 0.71 -24.54
C ALA A 223 10.74 -0.72 -23.99
N ASP A 224 11.24 -0.97 -22.77
CA ASP A 224 11.12 -2.27 -22.12
C ASP A 224 9.64 -2.69 -21.97
N ILE A 225 8.77 -1.78 -21.53
CA ILE A 225 7.33 -2.03 -21.38
C ILE A 225 6.67 -2.32 -22.74
N LYS A 226 6.94 -1.49 -23.77
CA LYS A 226 6.32 -1.65 -25.09
C LYS A 226 6.80 -2.89 -25.85
N GLN A 227 7.97 -3.41 -25.55
CA GLN A 227 8.58 -4.57 -26.19
C GLN A 227 8.48 -5.84 -25.36
N SER A 228 7.80 -5.78 -24.21
CA SER A 228 7.51 -6.97 -23.40
C SER A 228 6.44 -7.83 -24.06
N ASP A 229 6.46 -9.12 -23.74
CA ASP A 229 5.45 -10.07 -24.17
C ASP A 229 4.16 -9.90 -23.36
N GLU A 230 4.32 -9.50 -22.08
CA GLU A 230 3.21 -9.27 -21.15
C GLU A 230 3.59 -8.18 -20.14
N VAL A 231 2.59 -7.42 -19.71
CA VAL A 231 2.67 -6.49 -18.56
C VAL A 231 1.61 -6.93 -17.55
N PHE A 232 2.01 -7.14 -16.30
CA PHE A 232 1.05 -7.40 -15.24
C PHE A 232 1.33 -6.55 -14.00
N ILE A 233 0.31 -6.35 -13.19
CA ILE A 233 0.38 -5.56 -11.97
C ILE A 233 -0.16 -6.38 -10.79
N THR A 234 0.41 -6.16 -9.61
CA THR A 234 0.01 -6.92 -8.42
C THR A 234 -0.23 -6.01 -7.23
N ASN A 235 -1.22 -6.32 -6.42
CA ASN A 235 -1.41 -5.69 -5.12
C ASN A 235 -2.02 -6.65 -4.09
N ALA A 236 -2.05 -6.24 -2.84
CA ALA A 236 -2.52 -7.07 -1.73
C ALA A 236 -4.00 -7.47 -1.82
N LEU A 237 -4.84 -6.76 -2.57
CA LEU A 237 -6.29 -7.02 -2.65
C LEU A 237 -6.69 -7.83 -3.87
N THR A 238 -6.04 -7.62 -5.01
CA THR A 238 -6.35 -8.32 -6.27
C THR A 238 -5.46 -9.54 -6.51
N GLY A 239 -4.31 -9.62 -5.84
CA GLY A 239 -3.33 -10.70 -6.07
C GLY A 239 -2.44 -10.40 -7.29
N ILE A 240 -2.31 -11.38 -8.16
CA ILE A 240 -1.54 -11.36 -9.41
C ILE A 240 -2.50 -11.45 -10.58
#